data_e3bc12575fda8f6c242b95ee4ec14609
#
_entry.id   e3bc12575fda8f6c242b95ee4ec14609
#
_cell.length_a   1.000
_cell.length_b   1.000
_cell.length_c   1.000
_cell.angle_alpha   90.00
_cell.angle_beta   90.00
_cell.angle_gamma   90.00
#
_symmetry.space_group_name_H-M   'P 1'
#
loop_
_entity.id
_entity.type
_entity.pdbx_description
1 polymer ?
#
loop_
_entity_poly.entity_id
_entity_poly.type
_entity_poly.pdbx_seq_one_letter_code
_entity_poly.pdbx_strand_id
1 'polypeptide(L)'
;MKPSQSRSTRQLLDFKGQVFRQYFVVAKTSKGLAKAGPFLLLVQNFLRYAECMAIELIRDNRFGAFFWTQFLGAFNDNLLKFAVTLAVTYNDALRGSFSPGLLINLIAALFILPFVIFSATSGQLADKFDKTKVMRLAKWLEPPIVLITAAGFLFNSVELLILGVFLLGTQSAFFGPAKYAYLPEQLKSSELVMGNALVESATFMAILLGTIAAGSLMSQEAGDVAVYIVCGFGFLVALLGVYQAQRMPLTPSHSPDLEVNWNLFTETWRNVSFATKLPKVWPALLGISWLWFVGATYLTQFPLLSKTLLNASPGVATVLLFAFTVGLGIGAFLCEKWSRKRIEMGLVLWGLVVMILAGVLLHGV
;
A
#
# COMPACT_ATOMS: atom_id res chain seq x y z
N MET A 1 37.87 -25.67 -13.38
CA MET A 1 37.69 -24.27 -12.92
C MET A 1 36.68 -24.26 -11.78
N LYS A 2 37.10 -23.95 -10.53
CA LYS A 2 36.18 -23.80 -9.39
C LYS A 2 35.46 -22.45 -9.53
N PRO A 3 34.13 -22.39 -9.34
CA PRO A 3 33.41 -21.12 -9.39
C PRO A 3 33.86 -20.23 -8.23
N SER A 4 34.26 -19.00 -8.56
CA SER A 4 34.61 -17.97 -7.58
C SER A 4 33.35 -17.58 -6.80
N GLN A 5 33.28 -18.00 -5.54
CA GLN A 5 32.27 -17.48 -4.62
C GLN A 5 32.42 -15.96 -4.51
N SER A 6 31.32 -15.23 -4.77
CA SER A 6 31.31 -13.78 -4.73
C SER A 6 31.72 -13.29 -3.33
N ARG A 7 32.35 -12.10 -3.27
CA ARG A 7 32.76 -11.43 -2.00
C ARG A 7 31.61 -11.33 -0.99
N SER A 8 30.38 -11.17 -1.46
CA SER A 8 29.17 -11.10 -0.62
C SER A 8 28.84 -12.39 0.11
N THR A 9 29.07 -13.56 -0.55
CA THR A 9 28.79 -14.87 0.07
C THR A 9 29.82 -15.19 1.17
N ARG A 10 31.07 -14.76 1.01
CA ARG A 10 32.08 -14.89 2.08
C ARG A 10 31.80 -13.97 3.27
N GLN A 11 31.37 -12.73 3.02
CA GLN A 11 30.97 -11.81 4.10
C GLN A 11 29.75 -12.33 4.88
N LEU A 12 28.76 -12.94 4.20
CA LEU A 12 27.60 -13.57 4.83
C LEU A 12 27.99 -14.79 5.67
N LEU A 13 28.94 -15.60 5.21
CA LEU A 13 29.44 -16.77 5.97
C LEU A 13 30.30 -16.32 7.16
N ASP A 14 31.11 -15.29 7.01
CA ASP A 14 31.90 -14.69 8.12
C ASP A 14 30.99 -14.00 9.14
N PHE A 15 29.95 -13.30 8.69
CA PHE A 15 28.95 -12.70 9.56
C PHE A 15 28.15 -13.75 10.35
N LYS A 16 27.74 -14.85 9.67
CA LYS A 16 27.11 -16.00 10.36
C LYS A 16 28.05 -16.62 11.39
N GLY A 17 29.33 -16.73 11.06
CA GLY A 17 30.36 -17.23 11.99
C GLY A 17 30.60 -16.29 13.17
N GLN A 18 30.61 -14.96 12.97
CA GLN A 18 30.76 -13.95 14.02
C GLN A 18 29.52 -13.88 14.91
N VAL A 19 28.31 -13.91 14.36
CA VAL A 19 27.05 -13.94 15.11
C VAL A 19 27.00 -15.21 15.99
N PHE A 20 27.41 -16.37 15.45
CA PHE A 20 27.45 -17.62 16.21
C PHE A 20 28.51 -17.60 17.32
N ARG A 21 29.67 -16.96 17.10
CA ARG A 21 30.70 -16.77 18.15
C ARG A 21 30.28 -15.77 19.22
N GLN A 22 29.68 -14.64 18.84
CA GLN A 22 29.12 -13.68 19.81
C GLN A 22 28.01 -14.31 20.65
N TYR A 23 27.18 -15.19 20.03
CA TYR A 23 26.16 -15.96 20.73
C TYR A 23 26.75 -16.81 21.88
N PHE A 24 27.88 -17.49 21.61
CA PHE A 24 28.57 -18.32 22.61
C PHE A 24 29.24 -17.51 23.73
N VAL A 25 29.73 -16.31 23.42
CA VAL A 25 30.40 -15.42 24.38
C VAL A 25 29.38 -14.72 25.30
N VAL A 26 28.25 -14.22 24.75
CA VAL A 26 27.19 -13.57 25.52
C VAL A 26 26.43 -14.56 26.41
N ALA A 27 26.22 -15.79 25.92
CA ALA A 27 25.64 -16.84 26.76
C ALA A 27 26.50 -17.20 27.99
N LYS A 28 27.80 -16.92 27.94
CA LYS A 28 28.77 -17.23 29.00
C LYS A 28 28.95 -16.11 30.04
N THR A 29 28.57 -14.86 29.69
CA THR A 29 28.89 -13.67 30.54
C THR A 29 27.72 -13.02 31.26
N SER A 30 26.45 -13.41 31.02
CA SER A 30 25.31 -12.74 31.61
C SER A 30 24.59 -13.59 32.66
N LYS A 31 25.04 -13.53 33.90
CA LYS A 31 24.29 -14.05 35.11
C LYS A 31 22.97 -13.30 35.37
N GLY A 32 22.73 -12.15 34.74
CA GLY A 32 21.50 -11.34 34.89
C GLY A 32 20.40 -11.62 33.87
N LEU A 33 20.74 -12.09 32.68
CA LEU A 33 19.79 -12.42 31.58
C LEU A 33 19.31 -13.88 31.61
N ALA A 34 19.79 -14.68 32.55
CA ALA A 34 19.42 -16.09 32.68
C ALA A 34 17.93 -16.34 33.02
N LYS A 35 17.17 -15.31 33.45
CA LYS A 35 15.71 -15.36 33.60
C LYS A 35 14.90 -15.01 32.33
N ALA A 36 15.51 -14.35 31.38
CA ALA A 36 14.88 -14.02 30.09
C ALA A 36 15.40 -14.95 28.98
N GLY A 37 15.20 -16.20 29.13
CA GLY A 37 15.70 -17.38 28.45
C GLY A 37 16.25 -17.26 27.03
N PRO A 38 16.87 -18.32 26.49
CA PRO A 38 17.45 -18.42 25.14
C PRO A 38 16.52 -17.94 24.01
N PHE A 39 15.21 -17.93 24.27
CA PHE A 39 14.17 -17.48 23.35
C PHE A 39 14.20 -15.96 23.08
N LEU A 40 14.40 -15.11 24.10
CA LEU A 40 14.48 -13.64 23.90
C LEU A 40 15.74 -13.25 23.12
N LEU A 41 16.84 -13.92 23.34
CA LEU A 41 18.08 -13.74 22.57
C LEU A 41 17.91 -14.20 21.11
N LEU A 42 17.20 -15.31 20.87
CA LEU A 42 16.84 -15.77 19.54
C LEU A 42 15.94 -14.76 18.80
N VAL A 43 14.93 -14.22 19.47
CA VAL A 43 14.03 -13.19 18.91
C VAL A 43 14.81 -11.92 18.61
N GLN A 44 15.68 -11.47 19.52
CA GLN A 44 16.47 -10.26 19.35
C GLN A 44 17.48 -10.38 18.19
N ASN A 45 18.13 -11.53 18.05
CA ASN A 45 19.02 -11.80 16.93
C ASN A 45 18.26 -11.98 15.61
N PHE A 46 17.08 -12.57 15.63
CA PHE A 46 16.21 -12.66 14.46
C PHE A 46 15.72 -11.27 14.00
N LEU A 47 15.31 -10.40 14.93
CA LEU A 47 14.92 -9.03 14.61
C LEU A 47 16.09 -8.23 14.01
N ARG A 48 17.26 -8.30 14.61
CA ARG A 48 18.48 -7.68 14.04
C ARG A 48 18.83 -8.22 12.64
N TYR A 49 18.70 -9.53 12.44
CA TYR A 49 18.93 -10.13 11.12
C TYR A 49 17.90 -9.65 10.10
N ALA A 50 16.63 -9.57 10.49
CA ALA A 50 15.55 -9.06 9.65
C ALA A 50 15.77 -7.58 9.32
N GLU A 51 16.16 -6.75 10.31
CA GLU A 51 16.48 -5.34 10.10
C GLU A 51 17.68 -5.17 9.15
N CYS A 52 18.76 -5.92 9.34
CA CYS A 52 19.93 -5.85 8.46
C CYS A 52 19.56 -6.27 7.02
N MET A 53 18.80 -7.34 6.85
CA MET A 53 18.36 -7.83 5.55
C MET A 53 17.39 -6.83 4.87
N ALA A 54 16.49 -6.21 5.63
CA ALA A 54 15.58 -5.19 5.13
C ALA A 54 16.35 -3.97 4.62
N ILE A 55 17.31 -3.46 5.40
CA ILE A 55 18.15 -2.31 5.03
C ILE A 55 19.02 -2.65 3.81
N GLU A 56 19.59 -3.86 3.75
CA GLU A 56 20.39 -4.31 2.60
C GLU A 56 19.55 -4.37 1.33
N LEU A 57 18.33 -4.92 1.39
CA LEU A 57 17.41 -4.97 0.25
C LEU A 57 17.01 -3.56 -0.22
N ILE A 58 16.66 -2.64 0.70
CA ILE A 58 16.26 -1.27 0.34
C ILE A 58 17.44 -0.49 -0.29
N ARG A 59 18.68 -0.80 0.10
CA ARG A 59 19.88 -0.18 -0.47
C ARG A 59 20.31 -0.80 -1.80
N ASP A 60 19.88 -2.01 -2.11
CA ASP A 60 20.16 -2.67 -3.38
C ASP A 60 19.34 -2.01 -4.50
N ASN A 61 19.99 -1.58 -5.57
CA ASN A 61 19.33 -0.92 -6.71
C ASN A 61 18.23 -1.79 -7.36
N ARG A 62 18.32 -3.13 -7.26
CA ARG A 62 17.31 -4.05 -7.80
C ARG A 62 15.95 -3.86 -7.11
N PHE A 63 15.96 -3.64 -5.80
CA PHE A 63 14.76 -3.54 -4.98
C PHE A 63 14.48 -2.10 -4.53
N GLY A 64 15.50 -1.34 -4.14
CA GLY A 64 15.33 -0.02 -3.54
C GLY A 64 14.65 1.00 -4.46
N ALA A 65 15.02 1.02 -5.74
CA ALA A 65 14.36 1.90 -6.71
C ALA A 65 12.87 1.56 -6.87
N PHE A 66 12.54 0.28 -6.92
CA PHE A 66 11.17 -0.22 -6.95
C PHE A 66 10.42 0.11 -5.65
N PHE A 67 11.04 -0.14 -4.49
CA PHE A 67 10.48 0.13 -3.16
C PHE A 67 10.04 1.60 -3.04
N TRP A 68 10.94 2.54 -3.38
CA TRP A 68 10.62 3.96 -3.34
C TRP A 68 9.60 4.38 -4.40
N THR A 69 9.63 3.79 -5.59
CA THR A 69 8.65 4.05 -6.65
C THR A 69 7.23 3.71 -6.18
N GLN A 70 7.04 2.55 -5.57
CA GLN A 70 5.73 2.10 -5.10
C GLN A 70 5.30 2.86 -3.83
N PHE A 71 6.24 3.16 -2.91
CA PHE A 71 5.96 3.95 -1.71
C PHE A 71 5.47 5.35 -2.05
N LEU A 72 6.22 6.07 -2.91
CA LEU A 72 5.85 7.43 -3.33
C LEU A 72 4.53 7.46 -4.09
N GLY A 73 4.24 6.43 -4.92
CA GLY A 73 2.96 6.32 -5.59
C GLY A 73 1.80 6.11 -4.63
N ALA A 74 1.89 5.12 -3.75
CA ALA A 74 0.85 4.87 -2.77
C ALA A 74 0.64 6.06 -1.82
N PHE A 75 1.72 6.77 -1.46
CA PHE A 75 1.66 8.01 -0.69
C PHE A 75 0.89 9.09 -1.45
N ASN A 76 1.24 9.35 -2.70
CA ASN A 76 0.63 10.40 -3.52
C ASN A 76 -0.85 10.11 -3.82
N ASP A 77 -1.18 8.86 -4.13
CA ASP A 77 -2.57 8.41 -4.33
C ASP A 77 -3.44 8.74 -3.10
N ASN A 78 -2.94 8.47 -1.91
CA ASN A 78 -3.68 8.72 -0.68
C ASN A 78 -3.66 10.19 -0.26
N LEU A 79 -2.57 10.91 -0.51
CA LEU A 79 -2.50 12.36 -0.33
C LEU A 79 -3.60 13.06 -1.14
N LEU A 80 -3.64 12.84 -2.44
CA LEU A 80 -4.57 13.53 -3.34
C LEU A 80 -6.01 13.05 -3.15
N LYS A 81 -6.24 11.74 -3.08
CA LYS A 81 -7.57 11.18 -2.83
C LYS A 81 -8.18 11.73 -1.55
N PHE A 82 -7.41 11.77 -0.45
CA PHE A 82 -7.92 12.27 0.82
C PHE A 82 -8.08 13.78 0.83
N ALA A 83 -7.20 14.54 0.16
CA ALA A 83 -7.37 15.98 -0.02
C ALA A 83 -8.68 16.32 -0.78
N VAL A 84 -8.95 15.60 -1.88
CA VAL A 84 -10.22 15.74 -2.63
C VAL A 84 -11.41 15.35 -1.74
N THR A 85 -11.31 14.28 -0.97
CA THR A 85 -12.37 13.83 -0.05
C THR A 85 -12.67 14.91 1.01
N LEU A 86 -11.64 15.49 1.62
CA LEU A 86 -11.82 16.58 2.59
C LEU A 86 -12.43 17.83 1.93
N ALA A 87 -11.95 18.21 0.74
CA ALA A 87 -12.48 19.37 0.03
C ALA A 87 -13.98 19.22 -0.27
N VAL A 88 -14.43 18.10 -0.84
CA VAL A 88 -15.85 17.89 -1.12
C VAL A 88 -16.69 17.72 0.16
N THR A 89 -16.06 17.35 1.28
CA THR A 89 -16.75 17.22 2.56
C THR A 89 -16.99 18.58 3.22
N TYR A 90 -15.99 19.45 3.22
CA TYR A 90 -16.00 20.68 4.04
C TYR A 90 -16.21 21.97 3.22
N ASN A 91 -16.00 21.96 1.90
CA ASN A 91 -16.23 23.13 1.04
C ASN A 91 -17.57 23.01 0.29
N ASP A 92 -18.57 23.75 0.79
CA ASP A 92 -19.92 23.73 0.22
C ASP A 92 -19.97 24.41 -1.16
N ALA A 93 -19.15 25.42 -1.41
CA ALA A 93 -19.09 26.10 -2.71
C ALA A 93 -18.56 25.19 -3.81
N LEU A 94 -17.53 24.38 -3.51
CA LEU A 94 -16.99 23.39 -4.44
C LEU A 94 -18.01 22.28 -4.76
N ARG A 95 -18.78 21.86 -3.76
CA ARG A 95 -19.71 20.74 -3.87
C ARG A 95 -21.00 21.10 -4.63
N GLY A 96 -21.42 22.35 -4.57
CA GLY A 96 -22.70 22.80 -5.13
C GLY A 96 -23.89 22.09 -4.51
N SER A 97 -24.79 21.55 -5.34
CA SER A 97 -26.01 20.85 -4.91
C SER A 97 -25.80 19.37 -4.51
N PHE A 98 -24.61 18.81 -4.70
CA PHE A 98 -24.35 17.41 -4.35
C PHE A 98 -24.23 17.20 -2.84
N SER A 99 -24.74 16.08 -2.33
CA SER A 99 -24.53 15.72 -0.92
C SER A 99 -23.09 15.27 -0.66
N PRO A 100 -22.50 15.58 0.51
CA PRO A 100 -21.14 15.12 0.85
C PRO A 100 -21.00 13.60 0.78
N GLY A 101 -22.00 12.87 1.32
CA GLY A 101 -22.00 11.41 1.34
C GLY A 101 -21.98 10.79 -0.05
N LEU A 102 -22.73 11.39 -1.02
CA LEU A 102 -22.73 10.93 -2.41
C LEU A 102 -21.33 11.09 -3.01
N LEU A 103 -20.71 12.26 -2.87
CA LEU A 103 -19.40 12.53 -3.47
C LEU A 103 -18.29 11.68 -2.83
N ILE A 104 -18.28 11.50 -1.51
CA ILE A 104 -17.33 10.65 -0.81
C ILE A 104 -17.40 9.21 -1.32
N ASN A 105 -18.61 8.65 -1.43
CA ASN A 105 -18.80 7.29 -1.93
C ASN A 105 -18.45 7.17 -3.42
N LEU A 106 -18.75 8.20 -4.22
CA LEU A 106 -18.39 8.25 -5.63
C LEU A 106 -16.87 8.31 -5.83
N ILE A 107 -16.15 9.11 -5.06
CA ILE A 107 -14.68 9.19 -5.05
C ILE A 107 -14.08 7.82 -4.72
N ALA A 108 -14.59 7.16 -3.67
CA ALA A 108 -14.11 5.83 -3.29
C ALA A 108 -14.38 4.78 -4.39
N ALA A 109 -15.59 4.77 -4.95
CA ALA A 109 -15.99 3.86 -6.01
C ALA A 109 -15.17 4.07 -7.28
N LEU A 110 -14.98 5.32 -7.71
CA LEU A 110 -14.24 5.66 -8.94
C LEU A 110 -12.73 5.45 -8.80
N PHE A 111 -12.17 5.52 -7.60
CA PHE A 111 -10.78 5.12 -7.38
C PHE A 111 -10.58 3.60 -7.54
N ILE A 112 -11.56 2.79 -7.11
CA ILE A 112 -11.48 1.32 -7.16
C ILE A 112 -11.95 0.77 -8.50
N LEU A 113 -12.89 1.42 -9.18
CA LEU A 113 -13.47 0.95 -10.43
C LEU A 113 -12.44 0.57 -11.51
N PRO A 114 -11.34 1.35 -11.74
CA PRO A 114 -10.31 0.98 -12.69
C PRO A 114 -9.64 -0.37 -12.39
N PHE A 115 -9.49 -0.74 -11.12
CA PHE A 115 -8.94 -2.05 -10.77
C PHE A 115 -9.85 -3.18 -11.23
N VAL A 116 -11.17 -3.01 -11.14
CA VAL A 116 -12.13 -4.01 -11.64
C VAL A 116 -12.08 -4.09 -13.17
N ILE A 117 -11.96 -2.94 -13.84
CA ILE A 117 -12.00 -2.87 -15.29
C ILE A 117 -10.68 -3.32 -15.92
N PHE A 118 -9.54 -2.84 -15.42
CA PHE A 118 -8.25 -2.94 -16.10
C PHE A 118 -7.30 -4.00 -15.54
N SER A 119 -7.53 -4.59 -14.34
CA SER A 119 -6.57 -5.52 -13.72
C SER A 119 -6.22 -6.71 -14.62
N ALA A 120 -7.20 -7.31 -15.28
CA ALA A 120 -6.96 -8.47 -16.13
C ALA A 120 -6.10 -8.10 -17.36
N THR A 121 -6.40 -6.98 -18.00
CA THR A 121 -5.63 -6.47 -19.15
C THR A 121 -4.24 -5.99 -18.72
N SER A 122 -4.14 -5.32 -17.58
CA SER A 122 -2.86 -4.91 -17.00
C SER A 122 -1.96 -6.10 -16.70
N GLY A 123 -2.54 -7.23 -16.21
CA GLY A 123 -1.81 -8.48 -16.04
C GLY A 123 -1.24 -9.00 -17.36
N GLN A 124 -2.05 -9.05 -18.42
CA GLN A 124 -1.58 -9.45 -19.76
C GLN A 124 -0.46 -8.52 -20.29
N LEU A 125 -0.57 -7.21 -20.06
CA LEU A 125 0.47 -6.26 -20.45
C LEU A 125 1.77 -6.46 -19.67
N ALA A 126 1.68 -6.79 -18.38
CA ALA A 126 2.83 -7.11 -17.54
C ALA A 126 3.51 -8.42 -17.96
N ASP A 127 2.77 -9.39 -18.53
CA ASP A 127 3.33 -10.63 -19.05
C ASP A 127 3.94 -10.44 -20.45
N LYS A 128 3.28 -9.63 -21.30
CA LYS A 128 3.72 -9.37 -22.68
C LYS A 128 4.92 -8.44 -22.76
N PHE A 129 4.95 -7.40 -21.94
CA PHE A 129 5.97 -6.37 -21.99
C PHE A 129 6.93 -6.47 -20.81
N ASP A 130 8.06 -5.76 -20.92
CA ASP A 130 8.93 -5.52 -19.76
C ASP A 130 8.16 -4.83 -18.64
N LYS A 131 8.08 -5.48 -17.47
CA LYS A 131 7.30 -5.02 -16.31
C LYS A 131 7.77 -3.66 -15.82
N THR A 132 9.08 -3.42 -15.91
CA THR A 132 9.66 -2.12 -15.55
C THR A 132 9.19 -1.02 -16.48
N LYS A 133 9.06 -1.31 -17.80
CA LYS A 133 8.53 -0.32 -18.76
C LYS A 133 7.07 0.00 -18.48
N VAL A 134 6.26 -1.02 -18.16
CA VAL A 134 4.85 -0.83 -17.78
C VAL A 134 4.73 0.05 -16.53
N MET A 135 5.53 -0.24 -15.51
CA MET A 135 5.54 0.55 -14.27
C MET A 135 6.05 1.98 -14.49
N ARG A 136 7.08 2.16 -15.33
CA ARG A 136 7.58 3.50 -15.70
C ARG A 136 6.52 4.32 -16.42
N LEU A 137 5.81 3.70 -17.38
CA LEU A 137 4.72 4.37 -18.09
C LEU A 137 3.60 4.80 -17.11
N ALA A 138 3.17 3.90 -16.23
CA ALA A 138 2.20 4.22 -15.20
C ALA A 138 2.66 5.41 -14.33
N LYS A 139 3.95 5.47 -13.98
CA LYS A 139 4.52 6.59 -13.22
C LYS A 139 4.59 7.90 -13.98
N TRP A 140 4.82 7.86 -15.28
CA TRP A 140 4.78 9.07 -16.12
C TRP A 140 3.39 9.68 -16.25
N LEU A 141 2.33 8.89 -16.04
CA LEU A 141 0.96 9.40 -16.01
C LEU A 141 0.62 10.17 -14.73
N GLU A 142 1.36 9.96 -13.65
CA GLU A 142 1.04 10.54 -12.34
C GLU A 142 1.18 12.08 -12.31
N PRO A 143 2.28 12.72 -12.79
CA PRO A 143 2.37 14.18 -12.80
C PRO A 143 1.23 14.89 -13.55
N PRO A 144 0.83 14.51 -14.78
CA PRO A 144 -0.31 15.11 -15.45
C PRO A 144 -1.64 14.89 -14.70
N ILE A 145 -1.82 13.75 -14.02
CA ILE A 145 -3.01 13.52 -13.20
C ILE A 145 -3.06 14.48 -12.01
N VAL A 146 -1.93 14.75 -11.37
CA VAL A 146 -1.84 15.76 -10.31
C VAL A 146 -2.21 17.15 -10.84
N LEU A 147 -1.77 17.51 -12.05
CA LEU A 147 -2.13 18.79 -12.67
C LEU A 147 -3.64 18.87 -12.99
N ILE A 148 -4.28 17.78 -13.43
CA ILE A 148 -5.74 17.72 -13.62
C ILE A 148 -6.46 17.94 -12.28
N THR A 149 -5.99 17.29 -11.21
CA THR A 149 -6.54 17.47 -9.87
C THR A 149 -6.35 18.91 -9.38
N ALA A 150 -5.19 19.50 -9.61
CA ALA A 150 -4.89 20.90 -9.30
C ALA A 150 -5.81 21.87 -10.07
N ALA A 151 -6.05 21.59 -11.37
CA ALA A 151 -7.00 22.36 -12.17
C ALA A 151 -8.43 22.23 -11.62
N GLY A 152 -8.83 21.04 -11.13
CA GLY A 152 -10.12 20.82 -10.48
C GLY A 152 -10.30 21.73 -9.25
N PHE A 153 -9.28 21.87 -8.44
CA PHE A 153 -9.31 22.80 -7.31
C PHE A 153 -9.30 24.26 -7.77
N LEU A 154 -8.45 24.63 -8.73
CA LEU A 154 -8.31 26.00 -9.21
C LEU A 154 -9.61 26.52 -9.82
N PHE A 155 -10.31 25.68 -10.58
CA PHE A 155 -11.56 26.05 -11.26
C PHE A 155 -12.82 25.70 -10.45
N ASN A 156 -12.66 25.22 -9.21
CA ASN A 156 -13.75 24.72 -8.35
C ASN A 156 -14.65 23.71 -9.08
N SER A 157 -14.05 22.81 -9.87
CA SER A 157 -14.77 21.79 -10.65
C SER A 157 -14.69 20.42 -9.97
N VAL A 158 -15.81 19.96 -9.44
CA VAL A 158 -15.96 18.62 -8.88
C VAL A 158 -15.70 17.54 -9.92
N GLU A 159 -16.07 17.79 -11.18
CA GLU A 159 -15.91 16.87 -12.29
C GLU A 159 -14.40 16.60 -12.56
N LEU A 160 -13.58 17.64 -12.56
CA LEU A 160 -12.13 17.50 -12.74
C LEU A 160 -11.48 16.79 -11.55
N LEU A 161 -11.96 17.05 -10.32
CA LEU A 161 -11.48 16.33 -9.13
C LEU A 161 -11.81 14.83 -9.19
N ILE A 162 -13.04 14.51 -9.57
CA ILE A 162 -13.51 13.13 -9.77
C ILE A 162 -12.73 12.45 -10.90
N LEU A 163 -12.50 13.15 -12.02
CA LEU A 163 -11.66 12.66 -13.10
C LEU A 163 -10.22 12.39 -12.63
N GLY A 164 -9.63 13.29 -11.87
CA GLY A 164 -8.30 13.12 -11.27
C GLY A 164 -8.22 11.86 -10.42
N VAL A 165 -9.20 11.61 -9.54
CA VAL A 165 -9.26 10.42 -8.69
C VAL A 165 -9.43 9.13 -9.53
N PHE A 166 -10.28 9.15 -10.56
CA PHE A 166 -10.44 8.02 -11.47
C PHE A 166 -9.14 7.69 -12.21
N LEU A 167 -8.43 8.71 -12.68
CA LEU A 167 -7.15 8.54 -13.36
C LEU A 167 -6.04 8.05 -12.42
N LEU A 168 -6.02 8.50 -11.13
CA LEU A 168 -5.14 7.93 -10.10
C LEU A 168 -5.40 6.43 -9.91
N GLY A 169 -6.66 6.04 -9.78
CA GLY A 169 -7.04 4.62 -9.73
C GLY A 169 -6.62 3.85 -10.99
N THR A 170 -6.73 4.47 -12.17
CA THR A 170 -6.36 3.87 -13.44
C THR A 170 -4.85 3.60 -13.51
N GLN A 171 -4.02 4.58 -13.21
CA GLN A 171 -2.57 4.38 -13.22
C GLN A 171 -2.14 3.32 -12.18
N SER A 172 -2.76 3.30 -11.00
CA SER A 172 -2.49 2.31 -9.96
C SER A 172 -2.97 0.90 -10.36
N ALA A 173 -4.07 0.77 -11.12
CA ALA A 173 -4.54 -0.50 -11.67
C ALA A 173 -3.56 -1.09 -12.71
N PHE A 174 -2.85 -0.26 -13.48
CA PHE A 174 -1.79 -0.72 -14.38
C PHE A 174 -0.49 -1.04 -13.64
N PHE A 175 -0.18 -0.33 -12.57
CA PHE A 175 1.02 -0.57 -11.77
C PHE A 175 0.93 -1.87 -10.94
N GLY A 176 -0.24 -2.19 -10.40
CA GLY A 176 -0.46 -3.27 -9.43
C GLY A 176 0.02 -4.66 -9.89
N PRO A 177 -0.48 -5.22 -10.99
CA PRO A 177 -0.05 -6.54 -11.49
C PRO A 177 1.44 -6.59 -11.82
N ALA A 178 1.98 -5.55 -12.45
CA ALA A 178 3.40 -5.46 -12.76
C ALA A 178 4.27 -5.44 -11.49
N LYS A 179 3.81 -4.78 -10.41
CA LYS A 179 4.47 -4.75 -9.10
C LYS A 179 4.71 -6.14 -8.53
N TYR A 180 3.68 -6.98 -8.48
CA TYR A 180 3.78 -8.32 -7.92
C TYR A 180 4.55 -9.30 -8.82
N ALA A 181 4.49 -9.11 -10.15
CA ALA A 181 5.25 -9.91 -11.10
C ALA A 181 6.74 -9.53 -11.14
N TYR A 182 7.11 -8.30 -10.77
CA TYR A 182 8.49 -7.82 -10.71
C TYR A 182 9.32 -8.47 -9.60
N LEU A 183 8.72 -8.69 -8.41
CA LEU A 183 9.43 -9.16 -7.23
C LEU A 183 10.15 -10.49 -7.43
N PRO A 184 9.51 -11.57 -7.96
CA PRO A 184 10.19 -12.85 -8.14
C PRO A 184 11.27 -12.82 -9.21
N GLU A 185 11.30 -11.83 -10.09
CA GLU A 185 12.34 -11.68 -11.11
C GLU A 185 13.59 -10.97 -10.59
N GLN A 186 13.44 -10.10 -9.62
CA GLN A 186 14.54 -9.30 -9.07
C GLN A 186 15.09 -9.86 -7.76
N LEU A 187 14.30 -10.62 -7.03
CA LEU A 187 14.66 -11.16 -5.73
C LEU A 187 14.93 -12.65 -5.79
N LYS A 188 15.89 -13.11 -5.02
CA LYS A 188 16.13 -14.54 -4.81
C LYS A 188 14.97 -15.14 -4.01
N SER A 189 14.73 -16.43 -4.15
CA SER A 189 13.69 -17.15 -3.40
C SER A 189 13.79 -16.96 -1.87
N SER A 190 15.00 -16.79 -1.34
CA SER A 190 15.24 -16.50 0.09
C SER A 190 14.93 -15.07 0.50
N GLU A 191 14.85 -14.13 -0.45
CA GLU A 191 14.58 -12.70 -0.24
C GLU A 191 13.09 -12.35 -0.45
N LEU A 192 12.34 -13.21 -1.15
CA LEU A 192 10.95 -12.93 -1.56
C LEU A 192 10.01 -12.66 -0.37
N VAL A 193 10.13 -13.43 0.71
CA VAL A 193 9.28 -13.26 1.89
C VAL A 193 9.52 -11.89 2.52
N MET A 194 10.79 -11.50 2.69
CA MET A 194 11.15 -10.20 3.22
C MET A 194 10.78 -9.07 2.26
N GLY A 195 11.02 -9.24 0.96
CA GLY A 195 10.66 -8.26 -0.07
C GLY A 195 9.15 -7.98 -0.10
N ASN A 196 8.31 -9.02 -0.06
CA ASN A 196 6.86 -8.85 0.03
C ASN A 196 6.44 -8.15 1.33
N ALA A 197 7.00 -8.56 2.47
CA ALA A 197 6.71 -7.92 3.76
C ALA A 197 7.06 -6.43 3.76
N LEU A 198 8.20 -6.05 3.19
CA LEU A 198 8.62 -4.66 3.04
C LEU A 198 7.68 -3.86 2.14
N VAL A 199 7.26 -4.43 1.01
CA VAL A 199 6.33 -3.78 0.07
C VAL A 199 4.98 -3.53 0.72
N GLU A 200 4.42 -4.51 1.42
CA GLU A 200 3.13 -4.35 2.12
C GLU A 200 3.25 -3.35 3.28
N SER A 201 4.28 -3.45 4.11
CA SER A 201 4.53 -2.50 5.19
C SER A 201 4.70 -1.07 4.67
N ALA A 202 5.44 -0.91 3.57
CA ALA A 202 5.63 0.38 2.90
C ALA A 202 4.30 0.92 2.35
N THR A 203 3.44 0.06 1.80
CA THR A 203 2.12 0.45 1.30
C THR A 203 1.25 1.01 2.43
N PHE A 204 1.14 0.31 3.57
CA PHE A 204 0.38 0.80 4.73
C PHE A 204 0.96 2.09 5.31
N MET A 205 2.29 2.18 5.41
CA MET A 205 2.95 3.40 5.86
C MET A 205 2.70 4.58 4.91
N ALA A 206 2.74 4.34 3.61
CA ALA A 206 2.46 5.35 2.59
C ALA A 206 1.01 5.83 2.64
N ILE A 207 0.04 4.91 2.82
CA ILE A 207 -1.38 5.24 3.03
C ILE A 207 -1.53 6.16 4.25
N LEU A 208 -0.94 5.76 5.38
CA LEU A 208 -1.01 6.51 6.64
C LEU A 208 -0.39 7.90 6.49
N LEU A 209 0.85 7.99 6.02
CA LEU A 209 1.56 9.26 5.89
C LEU A 209 0.93 10.18 4.85
N GLY A 210 0.45 9.65 3.71
CA GLY A 210 -0.26 10.41 2.70
C GLY A 210 -1.57 11.00 3.23
N THR A 211 -2.32 10.20 3.98
CA THR A 211 -3.57 10.65 4.62
C THR A 211 -3.32 11.71 5.69
N ILE A 212 -2.32 11.52 6.57
CA ILE A 212 -1.93 12.51 7.57
C ILE A 212 -1.47 13.81 6.91
N ALA A 213 -0.62 13.71 5.87
CA ALA A 213 -0.14 14.87 5.15
C ALA A 213 -1.31 15.67 4.53
N ALA A 214 -2.25 14.99 3.86
CA ALA A 214 -3.44 15.63 3.31
C ALA A 214 -4.27 16.32 4.41
N GLY A 215 -4.55 15.61 5.51
CA GLY A 215 -5.33 16.18 6.62
C GLY A 215 -4.67 17.37 7.30
N SER A 216 -3.33 17.32 7.46
CA SER A 216 -2.58 18.43 8.04
C SER A 216 -2.48 19.64 7.10
N LEU A 217 -2.30 19.40 5.80
CA LEU A 217 -2.20 20.47 4.80
C LEU A 217 -3.56 21.09 4.49
N MET A 218 -4.64 20.32 4.54
CA MET A 218 -6.03 20.77 4.28
C MET A 218 -6.74 21.28 5.56
N SER A 219 -6.00 21.65 6.61
CA SER A 219 -6.57 22.22 7.81
C SER A 219 -7.26 23.57 7.52
N GLN A 220 -8.32 23.88 8.28
CA GLN A 220 -9.11 25.12 8.07
C GLN A 220 -8.28 26.41 8.21
N GLU A 221 -7.18 26.36 8.95
CA GLU A 221 -6.31 27.52 9.16
C GLU A 221 -5.53 27.93 7.90
N ALA A 222 -5.31 27.01 6.95
CA ALA A 222 -4.52 27.26 5.75
C ALA A 222 -5.33 27.88 4.59
N GLY A 223 -6.68 27.91 4.67
CA GLY A 223 -7.56 28.51 3.65
C GLY A 223 -7.30 27.97 2.23
N ASP A 224 -7.50 28.83 1.21
CA ASP A 224 -7.31 28.46 -0.20
C ASP A 224 -5.85 28.09 -0.54
N VAL A 225 -4.87 28.55 0.24
CA VAL A 225 -3.46 28.25 0.03
C VAL A 225 -3.16 26.77 0.27
N ALA A 226 -3.93 26.09 1.13
CA ALA A 226 -3.80 24.67 1.43
C ALA A 226 -3.80 23.81 0.17
N VAL A 227 -4.71 24.09 -0.74
CA VAL A 227 -4.89 23.35 -1.99
C VAL A 227 -3.65 23.44 -2.87
N TYR A 228 -3.07 24.63 -3.02
CA TYR A 228 -1.85 24.83 -3.81
C TYR A 228 -0.66 24.11 -3.20
N ILE A 229 -0.55 24.10 -1.86
CA ILE A 229 0.51 23.39 -1.15
C ILE A 229 0.37 21.87 -1.38
N VAL A 230 -0.85 21.31 -1.22
CA VAL A 230 -1.10 19.87 -1.43
C VAL A 230 -0.80 19.47 -2.87
N CYS A 231 -1.27 20.24 -3.84
CA CYS A 231 -1.02 19.94 -5.27
C CYS A 231 0.46 20.09 -5.63
N GLY A 232 1.14 21.14 -5.17
CA GLY A 232 2.56 21.36 -5.39
C GLY A 232 3.41 20.26 -4.75
N PHE A 233 3.09 19.86 -3.53
CA PHE A 233 3.75 18.76 -2.84
C PHE A 233 3.48 17.42 -3.53
N GLY A 234 2.22 17.13 -3.91
CA GLY A 234 1.87 15.93 -4.66
C GLY A 234 2.57 15.86 -6.02
N PHE A 235 2.71 17.00 -6.72
CA PHE A 235 3.46 17.07 -7.97
C PHE A 235 4.95 16.75 -7.78
N LEU A 236 5.57 17.29 -6.74
CA LEU A 236 6.95 16.97 -6.38
C LEU A 236 7.13 15.48 -6.07
N VAL A 237 6.22 14.90 -5.28
CA VAL A 237 6.22 13.46 -4.97
C VAL A 237 6.07 12.62 -6.23
N ALA A 238 5.19 13.00 -7.16
CA ALA A 238 5.04 12.34 -8.44
C ALA A 238 6.33 12.37 -9.28
N LEU A 239 7.00 13.52 -9.36
CA LEU A 239 8.29 13.63 -10.05
C LEU A 239 9.40 12.77 -9.41
N LEU A 240 9.45 12.72 -8.08
CA LEU A 240 10.36 11.82 -7.35
C LEU A 240 10.02 10.35 -7.63
N GLY A 241 8.74 10.01 -7.72
CA GLY A 241 8.26 8.68 -8.13
C GLY A 241 8.71 8.30 -9.53
N VAL A 242 8.58 9.22 -10.50
CA VAL A 242 9.10 9.05 -11.88
C VAL A 242 10.62 8.85 -11.86
N TYR A 243 11.35 9.69 -11.12
CA TYR A 243 12.81 9.58 -11.02
C TYR A 243 13.23 8.20 -10.48
N GLN A 244 12.61 7.72 -9.43
CA GLN A 244 12.91 6.40 -8.88
C GLN A 244 12.55 5.28 -9.85
N ALA A 245 11.41 5.39 -10.56
CA ALA A 245 11.00 4.41 -11.56
C ALA A 245 12.03 4.28 -12.69
N GLN A 246 12.67 5.37 -13.11
CA GLN A 246 13.72 5.33 -14.14
C GLN A 246 14.97 4.57 -13.70
N ARG A 247 15.22 4.47 -12.38
CA ARG A 247 16.38 3.76 -11.82
C ARG A 247 16.15 2.25 -11.69
N MET A 248 14.91 1.78 -11.83
CA MET A 248 14.60 0.35 -11.75
C MET A 248 15.29 -0.41 -12.89
N PRO A 249 15.92 -1.57 -12.65
CA PRO A 249 16.46 -2.41 -13.73
C PRO A 249 15.33 -2.95 -14.60
N LEU A 250 15.65 -3.18 -15.87
CA LEU A 250 14.70 -3.77 -16.81
C LEU A 250 14.45 -5.24 -16.47
N THR A 251 13.24 -5.71 -16.75
CA THR A 251 12.82 -7.09 -16.58
C THR A 251 12.40 -7.67 -17.92
N PRO A 252 12.93 -8.81 -18.33
CA PRO A 252 12.55 -9.45 -19.57
C PRO A 252 11.04 -9.74 -19.61
N SER A 253 10.45 -9.68 -20.79
CA SER A 253 9.10 -10.16 -21.02
C SER A 253 9.03 -11.68 -20.85
N HIS A 254 8.00 -12.20 -20.17
CA HIS A 254 7.78 -13.65 -20.06
C HIS A 254 7.11 -14.25 -21.29
N SER A 255 6.25 -13.49 -21.94
CA SER A 255 5.45 -13.96 -23.08
C SER A 255 5.34 -12.88 -24.16
N PRO A 256 6.43 -12.57 -24.88
CA PRO A 256 6.45 -11.48 -25.87
C PRO A 256 5.44 -11.71 -27.00
N ASP A 257 5.14 -12.96 -27.33
CA ASP A 257 4.21 -13.34 -28.40
C ASP A 257 2.74 -13.40 -27.93
N LEU A 258 2.46 -13.05 -26.66
CA LEU A 258 1.11 -13.07 -26.12
C LEU A 258 0.21 -12.09 -26.89
N GLU A 259 -0.88 -12.60 -27.46
CA GLU A 259 -1.94 -11.77 -28.02
C GLU A 259 -2.81 -11.20 -26.89
N VAL A 260 -2.76 -9.88 -26.70
CA VAL A 260 -3.53 -9.22 -25.65
C VAL A 260 -5.01 -9.21 -26.06
N ASN A 261 -5.83 -9.82 -25.23
CA ASN A 261 -7.27 -9.71 -25.38
C ASN A 261 -7.77 -8.38 -24.79
N TRP A 262 -8.17 -7.47 -25.65
CA TRP A 262 -8.67 -6.14 -25.29
C TRP A 262 -10.10 -6.15 -24.77
N ASN A 263 -10.80 -7.29 -24.81
CA ASN A 263 -12.12 -7.42 -24.21
C ASN A 263 -11.98 -7.57 -22.68
N LEU A 264 -12.06 -6.44 -21.99
CA LEU A 264 -11.89 -6.30 -20.53
C LEU A 264 -12.82 -7.24 -19.73
N PHE A 265 -14.06 -7.36 -20.17
CA PHE A 265 -15.06 -8.19 -19.49
C PHE A 265 -14.79 -9.69 -19.64
N THR A 266 -14.42 -10.12 -20.84
CA THR A 266 -14.11 -11.54 -21.12
C THR A 266 -12.91 -12.01 -20.31
N GLU A 267 -11.86 -11.21 -20.23
CA GLU A 267 -10.66 -11.55 -19.47
C GLU A 267 -10.91 -11.56 -17.97
N THR A 268 -11.59 -10.55 -17.44
CA THR A 268 -11.97 -10.52 -16.03
C THR A 268 -12.82 -11.74 -15.67
N TRP A 269 -13.82 -12.06 -16.52
CA TRP A 269 -14.68 -13.23 -16.32
C TRP A 269 -13.91 -14.56 -16.37
N ARG A 270 -12.96 -14.68 -17.31
CA ARG A 270 -12.09 -15.86 -17.43
C ARG A 270 -11.28 -16.07 -16.16
N ASN A 271 -10.65 -15.01 -15.63
CA ASN A 271 -9.86 -15.08 -14.41
C ASN A 271 -10.70 -15.42 -13.19
N VAL A 272 -11.87 -14.80 -13.02
CA VAL A 272 -12.82 -15.12 -11.95
C VAL A 272 -13.30 -16.56 -12.08
N SER A 273 -13.73 -16.99 -13.27
CA SER A 273 -14.18 -18.35 -13.54
C SER A 273 -13.09 -19.40 -13.28
N PHE A 274 -11.83 -19.07 -13.54
CA PHE A 274 -10.70 -19.93 -13.16
C PHE A 274 -10.57 -20.05 -11.65
N ALA A 275 -10.62 -18.91 -10.93
CA ALA A 275 -10.51 -18.89 -9.47
C ALA A 275 -11.65 -19.67 -8.78
N THR A 276 -12.87 -19.62 -9.31
CA THR A 276 -14.01 -20.37 -8.73
C THR A 276 -13.83 -21.88 -8.79
N LYS A 277 -13.01 -22.38 -9.74
CA LYS A 277 -12.70 -23.83 -9.87
C LYS A 277 -11.69 -24.31 -8.82
N LEU A 278 -11.08 -23.42 -8.06
CA LEU A 278 -10.05 -23.73 -7.06
C LEU A 278 -10.68 -23.69 -5.65
N PRO A 279 -11.03 -24.86 -5.06
CA PRO A 279 -11.85 -24.92 -3.84
C PRO A 279 -11.18 -24.33 -2.59
N LYS A 280 -9.84 -24.22 -2.58
CA LYS A 280 -9.10 -23.58 -1.47
C LYS A 280 -8.87 -22.09 -1.69
N VAL A 281 -8.83 -21.64 -2.94
CA VAL A 281 -8.50 -20.25 -3.30
C VAL A 281 -9.74 -19.38 -3.26
N TRP A 282 -10.86 -19.87 -3.78
CA TRP A 282 -12.09 -19.10 -3.88
C TRP A 282 -12.61 -18.57 -2.54
N PRO A 283 -12.76 -19.40 -1.47
CA PRO A 283 -13.19 -18.90 -0.17
C PRO A 283 -12.22 -17.89 0.45
N ALA A 284 -10.91 -18.08 0.23
CA ALA A 284 -9.90 -17.14 0.71
C ALA A 284 -10.02 -15.78 0.01
N LEU A 285 -10.24 -15.77 -1.31
CA LEU A 285 -10.48 -14.53 -2.07
C LEU A 285 -11.72 -13.79 -1.58
N LEU A 286 -12.83 -14.52 -1.34
CA LEU A 286 -14.05 -13.92 -0.80
C LEU A 286 -13.84 -13.34 0.59
N GLY A 287 -13.14 -14.05 1.48
CA GLY A 287 -12.85 -13.59 2.83
C GLY A 287 -11.98 -12.32 2.84
N ILE A 288 -10.92 -12.29 2.02
CA ILE A 288 -10.07 -11.11 1.87
C ILE A 288 -10.85 -9.94 1.27
N SER A 289 -11.65 -10.19 0.23
CA SER A 289 -12.48 -9.16 -0.41
C SER A 289 -13.47 -8.54 0.56
N TRP A 290 -14.10 -9.37 1.41
CA TRP A 290 -15.01 -8.90 2.45
C TRP A 290 -14.31 -8.01 3.49
N LEU A 291 -13.13 -8.41 3.97
CA LEU A 291 -12.36 -7.61 4.93
C LEU A 291 -11.93 -6.26 4.33
N TRP A 292 -11.50 -6.26 3.07
CA TRP A 292 -11.18 -5.02 2.36
C TRP A 292 -12.40 -4.13 2.15
N PHE A 293 -13.56 -4.71 1.82
CA PHE A 293 -14.81 -3.98 1.68
C PHE A 293 -15.21 -3.27 2.98
N VAL A 294 -15.18 -3.99 4.10
CA VAL A 294 -15.49 -3.42 5.42
C VAL A 294 -14.48 -2.33 5.78
N GLY A 295 -13.17 -2.58 5.61
CA GLY A 295 -12.13 -1.60 5.87
C GLY A 295 -12.28 -0.33 5.03
N ALA A 296 -12.55 -0.48 3.73
CA ALA A 296 -12.79 0.65 2.83
C ALA A 296 -14.04 1.45 3.24
N THR A 297 -15.09 0.77 3.68
CA THR A 297 -16.31 1.44 4.17
C THR A 297 -16.01 2.33 5.37
N TYR A 298 -15.30 1.82 6.38
CA TYR A 298 -14.92 2.65 7.54
C TYR A 298 -14.05 3.84 7.12
N LEU A 299 -13.01 3.60 6.32
CA LEU A 299 -12.09 4.65 5.86
C LEU A 299 -12.81 5.77 5.11
N THR A 300 -13.79 5.44 4.27
CA THR A 300 -14.53 6.42 3.48
C THR A 300 -15.55 7.20 4.31
N GLN A 301 -16.08 6.63 5.37
CA GLN A 301 -17.13 7.27 6.19
C GLN A 301 -16.56 8.18 7.30
N PHE A 302 -15.30 8.06 7.70
CA PHE A 302 -14.74 8.89 8.77
C PHE A 302 -14.82 10.41 8.52
N PRO A 303 -14.57 10.96 7.32
CA PRO A 303 -14.76 12.39 7.07
C PRO A 303 -16.21 12.84 7.25
N LEU A 304 -17.17 12.02 6.77
CA LEU A 304 -18.59 12.32 6.92
C LEU A 304 -19.02 12.25 8.40
N LEU A 305 -18.63 11.20 9.12
CA LEU A 305 -18.86 11.03 10.54
C LEU A 305 -18.33 12.22 11.35
N SER A 306 -17.09 12.65 11.05
CA SER A 306 -16.47 13.81 11.69
C SER A 306 -17.29 15.08 11.48
N LYS A 307 -17.76 15.34 10.26
CA LYS A 307 -18.54 16.52 9.93
C LYS A 307 -19.96 16.47 10.49
N THR A 308 -20.69 15.35 10.25
CA THR A 308 -22.16 15.32 10.46
C THR A 308 -22.56 14.90 11.86
N LEU A 309 -21.84 13.96 12.47
CA LEU A 309 -22.17 13.44 13.79
C LEU A 309 -21.41 14.18 14.90
N LEU A 310 -20.09 14.37 14.70
CA LEU A 310 -19.24 15.00 15.70
C LEU A 310 -19.16 16.53 15.56
N ASN A 311 -19.71 17.13 14.48
CA ASN A 311 -19.59 18.56 14.16
C ASN A 311 -18.13 19.07 14.29
N ALA A 312 -17.18 18.26 13.88
CA ALA A 312 -15.76 18.46 14.13
C ALA A 312 -15.00 18.91 12.87
N SER A 313 -13.80 19.44 13.08
CA SER A 313 -12.90 19.89 12.03
C SER A 313 -12.29 18.74 11.21
N PRO A 314 -11.72 19.02 10.01
CA PRO A 314 -11.01 18.01 9.20
C PRO A 314 -9.91 17.25 9.95
N GLY A 315 -9.29 17.90 10.95
CA GLY A 315 -8.26 17.27 11.80
C GLY A 315 -8.78 16.05 12.55
N VAL A 316 -10.05 16.05 12.99
CA VAL A 316 -10.64 14.89 13.68
C VAL A 316 -10.82 13.72 12.73
N ALA A 317 -11.22 13.94 11.46
CA ALA A 317 -11.25 12.90 10.45
C ALA A 317 -9.86 12.25 10.26
N THR A 318 -8.81 13.08 10.23
CA THR A 318 -7.42 12.60 10.13
C THR A 318 -7.02 11.78 11.34
N VAL A 319 -7.39 12.18 12.56
CA VAL A 319 -7.11 11.41 13.79
C VAL A 319 -7.85 10.07 13.78
N LEU A 320 -9.09 10.01 13.32
CA LEU A 320 -9.84 8.75 13.19
C LEU A 320 -9.17 7.79 12.21
N LEU A 321 -8.71 8.30 11.06
CA LEU A 321 -7.96 7.52 10.08
C LEU A 321 -6.60 7.06 10.59
N PHE A 322 -5.91 7.91 11.34
CA PHE A 322 -4.67 7.55 12.03
C PHE A 322 -4.90 6.40 13.02
N ALA A 323 -5.90 6.54 13.90
CA ALA A 323 -6.24 5.52 14.88
C ALA A 323 -6.60 4.17 14.21
N PHE A 324 -7.38 4.21 13.12
CA PHE A 324 -7.71 3.03 12.33
C PHE A 324 -6.47 2.35 11.75
N THR A 325 -5.55 3.11 11.16
CA THR A 325 -4.35 2.56 10.53
C THR A 325 -3.36 2.00 11.57
N VAL A 326 -3.21 2.68 12.71
CA VAL A 326 -2.42 2.18 13.85
C VAL A 326 -3.04 0.90 14.39
N GLY A 327 -4.38 0.85 14.48
CA GLY A 327 -5.12 -0.36 14.88
C GLY A 327 -4.85 -1.54 13.95
N LEU A 328 -4.78 -1.33 12.63
CA LEU A 328 -4.38 -2.36 11.66
C LEU A 328 -2.96 -2.88 11.93
N GLY A 329 -1.99 -1.98 12.19
CA GLY A 329 -0.62 -2.36 12.51
C GLY A 329 -0.53 -3.18 13.80
N ILE A 330 -1.21 -2.75 14.86
CA ILE A 330 -1.30 -3.49 16.13
C ILE A 330 -1.96 -4.85 15.92
N GLY A 331 -3.06 -4.89 15.16
CA GLY A 331 -3.77 -6.14 14.83
C GLY A 331 -2.90 -7.13 14.07
N ALA A 332 -2.13 -6.68 13.08
CA ALA A 332 -1.18 -7.51 12.35
C ALA A 332 -0.10 -8.10 13.26
N PHE A 333 0.47 -7.29 14.15
CA PHE A 333 1.45 -7.74 15.14
C PHE A 333 0.87 -8.76 16.14
N LEU A 334 -0.33 -8.52 16.65
CA LEU A 334 -1.03 -9.45 17.54
C LEU A 334 -1.35 -10.77 16.83
N CYS A 335 -1.78 -10.69 15.57
CA CYS A 335 -2.06 -11.87 14.74
C CYS A 335 -0.80 -12.73 14.57
N GLU A 336 0.35 -12.15 14.24
CA GLU A 336 1.62 -12.88 14.13
C GLU A 336 1.99 -13.55 15.44
N LYS A 337 1.87 -12.83 16.56
CA LYS A 337 2.18 -13.34 17.90
C LYS A 337 1.28 -14.50 18.32
N TRP A 338 -0.03 -14.39 18.07
CA TRP A 338 -1.01 -15.40 18.51
C TRP A 338 -1.07 -16.61 17.57
N SER A 339 -0.85 -16.42 16.27
CA SER A 339 -0.81 -17.51 15.29
C SER A 339 0.42 -18.40 15.41
N ARG A 340 1.43 -18.01 16.22
CA ARG A 340 2.69 -18.76 16.37
C ARG A 340 3.31 -19.14 15.01
N LYS A 341 3.21 -18.23 14.02
CA LYS A 341 3.66 -18.44 12.63
C LYS A 341 2.94 -19.58 11.88
N ARG A 342 1.73 -19.93 12.29
CA ARG A 342 0.86 -20.90 11.62
C ARG A 342 -0.37 -20.17 11.08
N ILE A 343 -1.03 -20.78 10.10
CA ILE A 343 -2.31 -20.26 9.58
C ILE A 343 -3.40 -20.71 10.57
N GLU A 344 -3.85 -19.79 11.43
CA GLU A 344 -4.86 -20.03 12.46
C GLU A 344 -6.17 -19.34 12.07
N MET A 345 -7.07 -20.10 11.45
CA MET A 345 -8.40 -19.60 11.01
C MET A 345 -9.24 -19.06 12.17
N GLY A 346 -9.04 -19.56 13.39
CA GLY A 346 -9.75 -19.07 14.58
C GLY A 346 -9.53 -17.58 14.88
N LEU A 347 -8.35 -17.02 14.54
CA LEU A 347 -8.06 -15.60 14.74
C LEU A 347 -8.92 -14.69 13.84
N VAL A 348 -9.34 -15.18 12.68
CA VAL A 348 -10.24 -14.44 11.77
C VAL A 348 -11.60 -14.24 12.45
N LEU A 349 -12.14 -15.27 13.09
CA LEU A 349 -13.42 -15.19 13.82
C LEU A 349 -13.33 -14.20 14.98
N TRP A 350 -12.26 -14.22 15.78
CA TRP A 350 -12.03 -13.24 16.84
C TRP A 350 -11.93 -11.82 16.30
N GLY A 351 -11.21 -11.61 15.20
CA GLY A 351 -11.13 -10.31 14.52
C GLY A 351 -12.51 -9.80 14.09
N LEU A 352 -13.35 -10.65 13.51
CA LEU A 352 -14.72 -10.31 13.11
C LEU A 352 -15.59 -9.93 14.32
N VAL A 353 -15.51 -10.67 15.43
CA VAL A 353 -16.25 -10.32 16.67
C VAL A 353 -15.85 -8.94 17.18
N VAL A 354 -14.54 -8.65 17.24
CA VAL A 354 -14.05 -7.32 17.66
C VAL A 354 -14.55 -6.21 16.73
N MET A 355 -14.55 -6.45 15.41
CA MET A 355 -15.06 -5.49 14.41
C MET A 355 -16.57 -5.23 14.59
N ILE A 356 -17.38 -6.26 14.84
CA ILE A 356 -18.81 -6.13 15.09
C ILE A 356 -19.05 -5.32 16.37
N LEU A 357 -18.34 -5.62 17.45
CA LEU A 357 -18.44 -4.88 18.72
C LEU A 357 -18.06 -3.41 18.55
N ALA A 358 -16.97 -3.14 17.82
CA ALA A 358 -16.57 -1.76 17.51
C ALA A 358 -17.63 -1.02 16.68
N GLY A 359 -18.25 -1.67 15.70
CA GLY A 359 -19.34 -1.11 14.90
C GLY A 359 -20.58 -0.79 15.73
N VAL A 360 -20.96 -1.68 16.65
CA VAL A 360 -22.08 -1.44 17.58
C VAL A 360 -21.80 -0.28 18.52
N LEU A 361 -20.56 -0.18 19.04
CA LEU A 361 -20.16 0.94 19.90
C LEU A 361 -20.19 2.28 19.16
N LEU A 362 -19.76 2.30 17.90
CA LEU A 362 -19.85 3.50 17.06
C LEU A 362 -21.29 3.92 16.74
N HIS A 363 -22.25 2.99 16.75
CA HIS A 363 -23.66 3.31 16.54
C HIS A 363 -24.30 3.96 17.78
N GLY A 364 -23.75 3.71 18.96
CA GLY A 364 -24.24 4.26 20.23
C GLY A 364 -23.74 5.69 20.56
N VAL A 365 -22.88 6.25 19.70
CA VAL A 365 -22.37 7.63 19.78
C VAL A 365 -23.15 8.54 18.84
#